data_c4a587b0308b13e0d3daa48779e23a90
#
_entry.id   c4a587b0308b13e0d3daa48779e23a90
#
_cell.length_a   1.000
_cell.length_b   1.000
_cell.length_c   1.000
_cell.angle_alpha   90.00
_cell.angle_beta   90.00
_cell.angle_gamma   90.00
#
_symmetry.space_group_name_H-M   'P 1'
#
loop_
_entity.id
_entity.type
_entity.pdbx_description
1 polymer ?
#
loop_
_entity_poly.entity_id
_entity_poly.type
_entity_poly.pdbx_seq_one_letter_code
_entity_poly.pdbx_strand_id
1 'polypeptide(L)'
;MENQKTILDYDTVALDEAQDAVIIIDQTLLPGKIELIALHTAQEMWDAIYLLKVRGAPAIGVAAALGIYLLANRIETEDFEEFYEKFTEYKEYLDSSRPTAVNLSWALKRMNAVAVKAGREEHKTVAEVKEILHDEALQIRVEDVEVCRKIGEFGLELVKPGDGILTHCNAGQLATVKYGTATAPIYLGQEKGYNFHVFADETSPLLQGARLTAFELHSAGVDVTLICDNMSASVMSKGWVQAVFVGCDRVAANGDTANKIGTSVVAAVAKQYGVPVYICAPTSTIDMATVTGADICIEQRKAEEVTEMWYKERMAPEGVKVYNPAFDVTDHELIAGIVTEYGVARAPYTESLKEIMERKAQRG
;
A
#
# COMPACT_ATOMS: atom_id res chain seq x y z
N MET A 1 -19.68 25.58 -13.46
CA MET A 1 -18.98 24.31 -13.66
C MET A 1 -19.12 23.59 -12.33
N GLU A 2 -19.87 22.50 -12.28
CA GLU A 2 -19.89 21.64 -11.09
C GLU A 2 -18.45 21.23 -10.79
N ASN A 3 -18.03 21.38 -9.54
CA ASN A 3 -16.72 20.88 -9.07
C ASN A 3 -16.69 19.37 -9.34
N GLN A 4 -16.01 18.97 -10.40
CA GLN A 4 -15.85 17.56 -10.71
C GLN A 4 -15.01 16.94 -9.57
N LYS A 5 -15.62 16.02 -8.82
CA LYS A 5 -14.92 15.34 -7.73
C LYS A 5 -13.66 14.66 -8.26
N THR A 6 -12.56 14.85 -7.57
CA THR A 6 -11.28 14.20 -7.83
C THR A 6 -11.13 12.95 -6.96
N ILE A 7 -10.13 12.12 -7.22
CA ILE A 7 -9.87 10.96 -6.36
C ILE A 7 -9.57 11.37 -4.90
N LEU A 8 -9.05 12.58 -4.67
CA LEU A 8 -8.73 13.11 -3.35
C LEU A 8 -9.98 13.42 -2.50
N ASP A 9 -11.15 13.54 -3.13
CA ASP A 9 -12.43 13.76 -2.44
C ASP A 9 -13.02 12.47 -1.84
N TYR A 10 -12.35 11.34 -2.04
CA TYR A 10 -12.77 10.04 -1.53
C TYR A 10 -11.70 9.44 -0.63
N ASP A 11 -12.13 8.74 0.41
CA ASP A 11 -11.28 7.78 1.11
C ASP A 11 -11.30 6.46 0.31
N THR A 12 -10.14 5.83 0.17
CA THR A 12 -10.05 4.53 -0.51
C THR A 12 -10.83 3.45 0.22
N VAL A 13 -10.85 3.55 1.56
CA VAL A 13 -11.57 2.66 2.47
C VAL A 13 -12.18 3.50 3.59
N ALA A 14 -13.46 3.33 3.87
CA ALA A 14 -14.18 4.02 4.94
C ALA A 14 -15.20 3.10 5.62
N LEU A 15 -15.56 3.41 6.86
CA LEU A 15 -16.73 2.84 7.55
C LEU A 15 -17.92 3.77 7.32
N ASP A 16 -19.04 3.22 6.88
CA ASP A 16 -20.32 3.91 6.83
C ASP A 16 -21.26 3.26 7.84
N GLU A 17 -21.38 3.89 9.01
CA GLU A 17 -22.22 3.39 10.10
C GLU A 17 -23.72 3.43 9.76
N ALA A 18 -24.15 4.39 8.93
CA ALA A 18 -25.55 4.52 8.54
C ALA A 18 -25.98 3.39 7.59
N GLN A 19 -25.07 2.89 6.77
CA GLN A 19 -25.30 1.75 5.89
C GLN A 19 -24.87 0.43 6.52
N ASP A 20 -24.24 0.45 7.71
CA ASP A 20 -23.64 -0.73 8.35
C ASP A 20 -22.71 -1.47 7.37
N ALA A 21 -21.77 -0.75 6.77
CA ALA A 21 -20.93 -1.23 5.68
C ALA A 21 -19.51 -0.68 5.71
N VAL A 22 -18.56 -1.46 5.19
CA VAL A 22 -17.26 -0.94 4.76
C VAL A 22 -17.37 -0.48 3.31
N ILE A 23 -17.11 0.79 3.06
CA ILE A 23 -17.14 1.37 1.72
C ILE A 23 -15.73 1.36 1.13
N ILE A 24 -15.59 0.87 -0.08
CA ILE A 24 -14.33 0.89 -0.84
C ILE A 24 -14.54 1.44 -2.25
N ILE A 25 -13.45 1.93 -2.85
CA ILE A 25 -13.39 2.19 -4.29
C ILE A 25 -13.10 0.86 -4.99
N ASP A 26 -13.97 0.42 -5.91
CA ASP A 26 -13.65 -0.76 -6.74
C ASP A 26 -12.56 -0.41 -7.76
N GLN A 27 -11.31 -0.77 -7.41
CA GLN A 27 -10.13 -0.44 -8.21
C GLN A 27 -10.01 -1.28 -9.49
N THR A 28 -10.82 -2.33 -9.63
CA THR A 28 -10.84 -3.16 -10.86
C THR A 28 -11.49 -2.42 -12.03
N LEU A 29 -12.32 -1.42 -11.73
CA LEU A 29 -13.03 -0.60 -12.72
C LEU A 29 -12.24 0.64 -13.16
N LEU A 30 -11.17 0.98 -12.43
CA LEU A 30 -10.31 2.13 -12.77
C LEU A 30 -9.40 1.83 -13.99
N PRO A 31 -9.11 2.84 -14.82
CA PRO A 31 -9.48 4.25 -14.74
C PRO A 31 -10.86 4.57 -15.34
N GLY A 32 -11.58 3.59 -15.86
CA GLY A 32 -12.80 3.80 -16.62
C GLY A 32 -13.97 4.39 -15.80
N LYS A 33 -14.07 4.01 -14.51
CA LYS A 33 -15.17 4.41 -13.63
C LYS A 33 -14.72 4.43 -12.18
N ILE A 34 -15.04 5.49 -11.44
CA ILE A 34 -14.98 5.49 -9.98
C ILE A 34 -16.32 4.92 -9.48
N GLU A 35 -16.27 3.78 -8.82
CA GLU A 35 -17.43 3.15 -8.20
C GLU A 35 -17.14 2.84 -6.73
N LEU A 36 -18.00 3.36 -5.87
CA LEU A 36 -18.00 3.01 -4.45
C LEU A 36 -18.90 1.80 -4.26
N ILE A 37 -18.38 0.77 -3.61
CA ILE A 37 -19.15 -0.41 -3.24
C ILE A 37 -19.19 -0.57 -1.73
N ALA A 38 -20.36 -0.98 -1.22
CA ALA A 38 -20.60 -1.26 0.18
C ALA A 38 -20.40 -2.76 0.44
N LEU A 39 -19.57 -3.10 1.42
CA LEU A 39 -19.30 -4.47 1.82
C LEU A 39 -19.96 -4.73 3.16
N HIS A 40 -20.87 -5.72 3.21
CA HIS A 40 -21.66 -6.02 4.39
C HIS A 40 -21.29 -7.37 5.01
N THR A 41 -20.78 -8.32 4.24
CA THR A 41 -20.57 -9.70 4.66
C THR A 41 -19.09 -10.09 4.63
N ALA A 42 -18.75 -11.14 5.40
CA ALA A 42 -17.40 -11.69 5.39
C ALA A 42 -16.96 -12.12 3.99
N GLN A 43 -17.89 -12.70 3.20
CA GLN A 43 -17.62 -13.12 1.82
C GLN A 43 -17.32 -11.93 0.91
N GLU A 44 -18.12 -10.85 0.99
CA GLU A 44 -17.87 -9.64 0.18
C GLU A 44 -16.54 -8.99 0.51
N MET A 45 -16.15 -8.96 1.80
CA MET A 45 -14.85 -8.44 2.25
C MET A 45 -13.69 -9.33 1.76
N TRP A 46 -13.86 -10.65 1.87
CA TRP A 46 -12.88 -11.61 1.35
C TRP A 46 -12.69 -11.46 -0.16
N ASP A 47 -13.80 -11.42 -0.90
CA ASP A 47 -13.79 -11.23 -2.37
C ASP A 47 -13.16 -9.89 -2.77
N ALA A 48 -13.45 -8.82 -2.03
CA ALA A 48 -12.89 -7.50 -2.31
C ALA A 48 -11.36 -7.48 -2.21
N ILE A 49 -10.79 -8.21 -1.24
CA ILE A 49 -9.34 -8.34 -1.07
C ILE A 49 -8.75 -9.32 -2.09
N TYR A 50 -9.36 -10.49 -2.26
CA TYR A 50 -8.87 -11.54 -3.16
C TYR A 50 -8.89 -11.12 -4.63
N LEU A 51 -9.98 -10.48 -5.08
CA LEU A 51 -10.18 -10.00 -6.44
C LEU A 51 -9.51 -8.63 -6.71
N LEU A 52 -8.76 -8.11 -5.76
CA LEU A 52 -8.06 -6.81 -5.86
C LEU A 52 -9.00 -5.61 -6.09
N LYS A 53 -10.26 -5.67 -5.64
CA LYS A 53 -11.16 -4.51 -5.60
C LYS A 53 -10.63 -3.46 -4.64
N VAL A 54 -10.07 -3.89 -3.50
CA VAL A 54 -9.17 -3.13 -2.64
C VAL A 54 -7.79 -3.78 -2.64
N ARG A 55 -6.73 -2.99 -2.83
CA ARG A 55 -5.35 -3.47 -2.95
C ARG A 55 -4.36 -2.45 -2.38
N GLY A 56 -3.08 -2.85 -2.26
CA GLY A 56 -2.05 -2.08 -1.57
C GLY A 56 -1.99 -2.49 -0.10
N ALA A 57 -0.77 -2.66 0.42
CA ALA A 57 -0.57 -3.22 1.75
C ALA A 57 -1.32 -2.44 2.86
N PRO A 58 -1.24 -1.10 2.96
CA PRO A 58 -1.97 -0.36 3.99
C PRO A 58 -3.49 -0.40 3.81
N ALA A 59 -4.01 -0.16 2.60
CA ALA A 59 -5.46 -0.15 2.35
C ALA A 59 -6.13 -1.49 2.69
N ILE A 60 -5.45 -2.62 2.40
CA ILE A 60 -5.93 -3.96 2.77
C ILE A 60 -5.99 -4.11 4.29
N GLY A 61 -5.00 -3.61 5.01
CA GLY A 61 -4.96 -3.63 6.47
C GLY A 61 -6.12 -2.85 7.09
N VAL A 62 -6.37 -1.64 6.59
CA VAL A 62 -7.51 -0.81 7.05
C VAL A 62 -8.85 -1.48 6.71
N ALA A 63 -9.00 -2.01 5.48
CA ALA A 63 -10.22 -2.72 5.08
C ALA A 63 -10.49 -3.93 5.98
N ALA A 64 -9.44 -4.67 6.35
CA ALA A 64 -9.56 -5.81 7.25
C ALA A 64 -9.93 -5.39 8.68
N ALA A 65 -9.35 -4.31 9.21
CA ALA A 65 -9.68 -3.80 10.53
C ALA A 65 -11.13 -3.32 10.64
N LEU A 66 -11.58 -2.51 9.67
CA LEU A 66 -12.97 -2.07 9.60
C LEU A 66 -13.93 -3.25 9.36
N GLY A 67 -13.53 -4.19 8.50
CA GLY A 67 -14.31 -5.38 8.18
C GLY A 67 -14.50 -6.31 9.38
N ILE A 68 -13.42 -6.64 10.10
CA ILE A 68 -13.52 -7.51 11.28
C ILE A 68 -14.31 -6.85 12.41
N TYR A 69 -14.22 -5.52 12.58
CA TYR A 69 -15.06 -4.78 13.50
C TYR A 69 -16.54 -4.91 13.10
N LEU A 70 -16.89 -4.64 11.84
CA LEU A 70 -18.26 -4.71 11.35
C LEU A 70 -18.87 -6.11 11.59
N LEU A 71 -18.11 -7.16 11.29
CA LEU A 71 -18.55 -8.55 11.54
C LEU A 71 -18.69 -8.85 13.03
N ALA A 72 -17.75 -8.40 13.86
CA ALA A 72 -17.79 -8.55 15.30
C ALA A 72 -19.01 -7.85 15.92
N ASN A 73 -19.35 -6.66 15.43
CA ASN A 73 -20.49 -5.90 15.93
C ASN A 73 -21.84 -6.65 15.76
N ARG A 74 -21.94 -7.54 14.78
CA ARG A 74 -23.13 -8.34 14.47
C ARG A 74 -23.20 -9.67 15.25
N ILE A 75 -22.19 -10.02 16.04
CA ILE A 75 -22.25 -11.22 16.88
C ILE A 75 -23.21 -10.97 18.05
N GLU A 76 -24.29 -11.73 18.10
CA GLU A 76 -25.30 -11.62 19.15
C GLU A 76 -24.98 -12.62 20.26
N THR A 77 -24.33 -12.16 21.34
CA THR A 77 -24.08 -12.90 22.57
C THR A 77 -23.63 -11.94 23.66
N GLU A 78 -23.81 -12.31 24.92
CA GLU A 78 -23.27 -11.62 26.10
C GLU A 78 -22.05 -12.36 26.68
N ASP A 79 -21.80 -13.60 26.26
CA ASP A 79 -20.67 -14.41 26.67
C ASP A 79 -19.44 -14.10 25.83
N PHE A 80 -18.36 -13.70 26.49
CA PHE A 80 -17.13 -13.28 25.79
C PHE A 80 -16.46 -14.44 25.04
N GLU A 81 -16.45 -15.65 25.59
CA GLU A 81 -15.77 -16.77 24.91
C GLU A 81 -16.55 -17.21 23.67
N GLU A 82 -17.89 -17.19 23.70
CA GLU A 82 -18.72 -17.43 22.51
C GLU A 82 -18.49 -16.30 21.45
N PHE A 83 -18.42 -15.04 21.90
CA PHE A 83 -18.07 -13.92 21.03
C PHE A 83 -16.71 -14.12 20.38
N TYR A 84 -15.69 -14.47 21.19
CA TYR A 84 -14.32 -14.59 20.73
C TYR A 84 -14.11 -15.77 19.78
N GLU A 85 -14.83 -16.87 19.95
CA GLU A 85 -14.83 -18.00 19.01
C GLU A 85 -15.28 -17.54 17.61
N LYS A 86 -16.44 -16.89 17.52
CA LYS A 86 -16.97 -16.36 16.24
C LYS A 86 -16.07 -15.26 15.65
N PHE A 87 -15.56 -14.38 16.50
CA PHE A 87 -14.59 -13.35 16.06
C PHE A 87 -13.34 -13.99 15.46
N THR A 88 -12.83 -15.06 16.05
CA THR A 88 -11.66 -15.78 15.55
C THR A 88 -11.93 -16.45 14.21
N GLU A 89 -13.11 -17.07 14.03
CA GLU A 89 -13.53 -17.61 12.73
C GLU A 89 -13.52 -16.55 11.63
N TYR A 90 -14.09 -15.38 11.88
CA TYR A 90 -14.08 -14.27 10.92
C TYR A 90 -12.64 -13.78 10.64
N LYS A 91 -11.81 -13.66 11.68
CA LYS A 91 -10.42 -13.25 11.54
C LYS A 91 -9.64 -14.20 10.63
N GLU A 92 -9.76 -15.51 10.86
CA GLU A 92 -9.08 -16.53 10.06
C GLU A 92 -9.60 -16.57 8.63
N TYR A 93 -10.91 -16.41 8.46
CA TYR A 93 -11.52 -16.33 7.14
C TYR A 93 -10.98 -15.15 6.34
N LEU A 94 -10.96 -13.94 6.91
CA LEU A 94 -10.43 -12.76 6.22
C LEU A 94 -8.93 -12.89 5.93
N ASP A 95 -8.14 -13.43 6.87
CA ASP A 95 -6.68 -13.62 6.71
C ASP A 95 -6.36 -14.59 5.55
N SER A 96 -7.25 -15.56 5.29
CA SER A 96 -7.11 -16.52 4.20
C SER A 96 -7.23 -15.90 2.81
N SER A 97 -7.76 -14.69 2.68
CA SER A 97 -7.94 -14.02 1.38
C SER A 97 -6.61 -13.73 0.68
N ARG A 98 -5.57 -13.36 1.44
CA ARG A 98 -4.20 -13.16 0.93
C ARG A 98 -3.15 -13.50 1.99
N PRO A 99 -2.80 -14.79 2.15
CA PRO A 99 -1.91 -15.25 3.22
C PRO A 99 -0.51 -14.61 3.24
N THR A 100 -0.06 -14.07 2.12
CA THR A 100 1.26 -13.40 1.98
C THR A 100 1.21 -11.90 2.28
N ALA A 101 0.01 -11.31 2.46
CA ALA A 101 -0.16 -9.89 2.70
C ALA A 101 0.12 -9.52 4.16
N VAL A 102 1.31 -9.02 4.45
CA VAL A 102 1.78 -8.71 5.82
C VAL A 102 0.82 -7.78 6.56
N ASN A 103 0.34 -6.72 5.92
CA ASN A 103 -0.52 -5.73 6.57
C ASN A 103 -1.94 -6.25 6.86
N LEU A 104 -2.44 -7.21 6.08
CA LEU A 104 -3.69 -7.91 6.38
C LEU A 104 -3.59 -8.62 7.72
N SER A 105 -2.63 -9.52 7.84
CA SER A 105 -2.40 -10.28 9.09
C SER A 105 -2.02 -9.37 10.26
N TRP A 106 -1.26 -8.30 10.02
CA TRP A 106 -0.92 -7.32 11.05
C TRP A 106 -2.17 -6.65 11.63
N ALA A 107 -3.05 -6.12 10.79
CA ALA A 107 -4.27 -5.46 11.23
C ALA A 107 -5.19 -6.41 12.01
N LEU A 108 -5.40 -7.61 11.48
CA LEU A 108 -6.22 -8.64 12.15
C LEU A 108 -5.61 -9.09 13.49
N LYS A 109 -4.28 -9.22 13.59
CA LYS A 109 -3.59 -9.51 14.86
C LYS A 109 -3.73 -8.37 15.86
N ARG A 110 -3.65 -7.11 15.43
CA ARG A 110 -3.84 -5.94 16.27
C ARG A 110 -5.26 -5.90 16.82
N MET A 111 -6.27 -6.07 15.98
CA MET A 111 -7.67 -6.16 16.41
C MET A 111 -7.90 -7.33 17.40
N ASN A 112 -7.29 -8.48 17.13
CA ASN A 112 -7.36 -9.63 18.03
C ASN A 112 -6.71 -9.34 19.40
N ALA A 113 -5.55 -8.69 19.43
CA ALA A 113 -4.87 -8.37 20.70
C ALA A 113 -5.75 -7.43 21.56
N VAL A 114 -6.41 -6.46 20.93
CA VAL A 114 -7.34 -5.56 21.62
C VAL A 114 -8.55 -6.31 22.16
N ALA A 115 -9.16 -7.20 21.38
CA ALA A 115 -10.28 -8.04 21.84
C ALA A 115 -9.90 -8.90 23.04
N VAL A 116 -8.75 -9.59 22.98
CA VAL A 116 -8.26 -10.44 24.08
C VAL A 116 -7.98 -9.62 25.33
N LYS A 117 -7.32 -8.48 25.20
CA LYS A 117 -7.01 -7.59 26.32
C LYS A 117 -8.30 -7.13 27.01
N ALA A 118 -9.26 -6.59 26.24
CA ALA A 118 -10.49 -6.08 26.78
C ALA A 118 -11.35 -7.18 27.45
N GLY A 119 -11.52 -8.34 26.78
CA GLY A 119 -12.41 -9.39 27.30
C GLY A 119 -11.78 -10.27 28.38
N ARG A 120 -10.53 -10.74 28.17
CA ARG A 120 -9.92 -11.70 29.08
C ARG A 120 -9.11 -11.07 30.21
N GLU A 121 -8.41 -9.95 29.95
CA GLU A 121 -7.56 -9.32 30.97
C GLU A 121 -8.33 -8.27 31.77
N GLU A 122 -9.13 -7.44 31.08
CA GLU A 122 -9.91 -6.35 31.70
C GLU A 122 -11.34 -6.74 32.06
N HIS A 123 -11.79 -7.94 31.68
CA HIS A 123 -13.13 -8.49 31.96
C HIS A 123 -14.28 -7.55 31.54
N LYS A 124 -14.14 -6.90 30.38
CA LYS A 124 -15.16 -6.06 29.78
C LYS A 124 -16.32 -6.90 29.26
N THR A 125 -17.51 -6.33 29.27
CA THR A 125 -18.68 -6.91 28.62
C THR A 125 -18.49 -6.97 27.10
N VAL A 126 -19.20 -7.86 26.40
CA VAL A 126 -19.15 -7.94 24.93
C VAL A 126 -19.50 -6.61 24.26
N ALA A 127 -20.44 -5.86 24.82
CA ALA A 127 -20.80 -4.52 24.32
C ALA A 127 -19.61 -3.55 24.41
N GLU A 128 -18.90 -3.50 25.54
CA GLU A 128 -17.71 -2.66 25.71
C GLU A 128 -16.56 -3.12 24.79
N VAL A 129 -16.40 -4.44 24.59
CA VAL A 129 -15.39 -4.98 23.64
C VAL A 129 -15.68 -4.52 22.22
N LYS A 130 -16.94 -4.50 21.79
CA LYS A 130 -17.35 -4.01 20.47
C LYS A 130 -17.06 -2.53 20.29
N GLU A 131 -17.31 -1.69 21.30
CA GLU A 131 -16.96 -0.27 21.29
C GLU A 131 -15.44 -0.07 21.18
N ILE A 132 -14.66 -0.82 21.94
CA ILE A 132 -13.20 -0.77 21.88
C ILE A 132 -12.68 -1.20 20.51
N LEU A 133 -13.27 -2.25 19.90
CA LEU A 133 -12.92 -2.69 18.54
C LEU A 133 -13.28 -1.65 17.49
N HIS A 134 -14.40 -0.94 17.64
CA HIS A 134 -14.80 0.18 16.80
C HIS A 134 -13.72 1.27 16.80
N ASP A 135 -13.37 1.74 17.99
CA ASP A 135 -12.41 2.82 18.17
C ASP A 135 -11.04 2.42 17.62
N GLU A 136 -10.62 1.17 17.85
CA GLU A 136 -9.35 0.66 17.34
C GLU A 136 -9.33 0.58 15.80
N ALA A 137 -10.42 0.14 15.17
CA ALA A 137 -10.51 0.08 13.71
C ALA A 137 -10.45 1.49 13.09
N LEU A 138 -11.12 2.47 13.69
CA LEU A 138 -11.02 3.87 13.27
C LEU A 138 -9.64 4.45 13.53
N GLN A 139 -8.99 4.07 14.64
CA GLN A 139 -7.63 4.49 14.95
C GLN A 139 -6.63 3.98 13.90
N ILE A 140 -6.72 2.71 13.47
CA ILE A 140 -5.90 2.15 12.40
C ILE A 140 -6.04 2.97 11.10
N ARG A 141 -7.27 3.39 10.76
CA ARG A 141 -7.53 4.25 9.60
C ARG A 141 -6.90 5.64 9.75
N VAL A 142 -7.02 6.27 10.91
CA VAL A 142 -6.43 7.59 11.18
C VAL A 142 -4.91 7.53 11.14
N GLU A 143 -4.33 6.50 11.74
CA GLU A 143 -2.88 6.26 11.72
C GLU A 143 -2.34 6.10 10.30
N ASP A 144 -3.05 5.38 9.43
CA ASP A 144 -2.64 5.22 8.03
C ASP A 144 -2.50 6.58 7.32
N VAL A 145 -3.48 7.46 7.49
CA VAL A 145 -3.45 8.81 6.90
C VAL A 145 -2.28 9.64 7.46
N GLU A 146 -2.06 9.59 8.77
CA GLU A 146 -0.98 10.33 9.43
C GLU A 146 0.41 9.80 9.03
N VAL A 147 0.57 8.48 8.97
CA VAL A 147 1.80 7.82 8.50
C VAL A 147 2.13 8.25 7.07
N CYS A 148 1.16 8.18 6.16
CA CYS A 148 1.34 8.59 4.79
C CYS A 148 1.70 10.08 4.66
N ARG A 149 1.03 10.94 5.43
CA ARG A 149 1.33 12.38 5.45
C ARG A 149 2.76 12.66 5.91
N LYS A 150 3.22 11.99 6.98
CA LYS A 150 4.61 12.15 7.47
C LYS A 150 5.65 11.64 6.49
N ILE A 151 5.41 10.50 5.84
CA ILE A 151 6.27 10.01 4.76
C ILE A 151 6.35 11.08 3.66
N GLY A 152 5.22 11.70 3.32
CA GLY A 152 5.16 12.79 2.36
C GLY A 152 6.00 14.01 2.78
N GLU A 153 5.91 14.41 4.05
CA GLU A 153 6.68 15.54 4.59
C GLU A 153 8.19 15.29 4.50
N PHE A 154 8.67 14.13 4.98
CA PHE A 154 10.09 13.78 4.90
C PHE A 154 10.55 13.52 3.45
N GLY A 155 9.70 12.93 2.61
CA GLY A 155 10.02 12.75 1.19
C GLY A 155 10.13 14.07 0.45
N LEU A 156 9.30 15.06 0.78
CA LEU A 156 9.33 16.38 0.16
C LEU A 156 10.62 17.16 0.45
N GLU A 157 11.27 16.90 1.58
CA GLU A 157 12.57 17.50 1.92
C GLU A 157 13.72 17.03 0.99
N LEU A 158 13.52 15.94 0.24
CA LEU A 158 14.51 15.31 -0.61
C LEU A 158 14.51 15.85 -2.05
N VAL A 159 13.54 16.69 -2.40
CA VAL A 159 13.30 17.21 -3.75
C VAL A 159 13.05 18.71 -3.71
N LYS A 160 13.09 19.36 -4.88
CA LYS A 160 12.93 20.80 -5.03
C LYS A 160 11.74 21.12 -5.97
N PRO A 161 11.19 22.33 -5.88
CA PRO A 161 10.20 22.79 -6.86
C PRO A 161 10.71 22.64 -8.30
N GLY A 162 9.88 22.09 -9.17
CA GLY A 162 10.18 21.86 -10.59
C GLY A 162 10.92 20.56 -10.89
N ASP A 163 11.30 19.77 -9.88
CA ASP A 163 11.96 18.48 -10.12
C ASP A 163 11.06 17.51 -10.88
N GLY A 164 11.68 16.70 -11.75
CA GLY A 164 11.06 15.52 -12.34
C GLY A 164 11.16 14.32 -11.41
N ILE A 165 10.07 13.62 -11.23
CA ILE A 165 9.96 12.45 -10.33
C ILE A 165 9.53 11.24 -11.15
N LEU A 166 10.24 10.12 -11.00
CA LEU A 166 9.77 8.84 -11.54
C LEU A 166 9.19 7.98 -10.43
N THR A 167 8.09 7.31 -10.73
CA THR A 167 7.46 6.33 -9.83
C THR A 167 7.08 5.06 -10.57
N HIS A 168 7.05 3.94 -9.86
CA HIS A 168 6.76 2.61 -10.39
C HIS A 168 5.67 1.94 -9.55
N CYS A 169 4.77 1.22 -10.19
CA CYS A 169 3.58 0.60 -9.58
C CYS A 169 2.57 1.65 -9.08
N ASN A 170 1.80 1.31 -8.08
CA ASN A 170 0.91 2.23 -7.38
C ASN A 170 1.10 2.11 -5.87
N ALA A 171 1.90 3.01 -5.33
CA ALA A 171 2.02 3.30 -3.91
C ALA A 171 1.39 4.67 -3.62
N GLY A 172 0.26 4.91 -4.25
CA GLY A 172 -0.55 6.12 -4.19
C GLY A 172 -1.71 6.02 -3.22
N GLN A 173 -2.61 6.99 -3.27
CA GLN A 173 -3.79 7.06 -2.43
C GLN A 173 -4.61 5.77 -2.48
N LEU A 174 -4.77 5.18 -3.65
CA LEU A 174 -5.50 3.93 -3.85
C LEU A 174 -4.87 2.70 -3.15
N ALA A 175 -3.62 2.81 -2.70
CA ALA A 175 -2.94 1.76 -1.94
C ALA A 175 -2.97 1.98 -0.42
N THR A 176 -3.53 3.09 0.03
CA THR A 176 -3.66 3.56 1.43
C THR A 176 -5.06 4.12 1.64
N VAL A 177 -5.32 4.82 2.74
CA VAL A 177 -6.57 5.59 2.88
C VAL A 177 -6.48 6.92 2.14
N LYS A 178 -5.36 7.65 2.32
CA LYS A 178 -5.07 8.95 1.68
C LYS A 178 -3.59 9.13 1.42
N TYR A 179 -3.24 10.00 0.46
CA TYR A 179 -1.89 10.42 0.08
C TYR A 179 -1.03 9.35 -0.61
N GLY A 180 -1.19 8.07 -0.28
CA GLY A 180 -0.23 7.06 -0.65
C GLY A 180 1.08 7.16 0.16
N THR A 181 2.05 6.33 -0.15
CA THR A 181 3.39 6.42 0.41
C THR A 181 4.35 7.12 -0.56
N ALA A 182 4.57 6.56 -1.75
CA ALA A 182 5.45 7.16 -2.76
C ALA A 182 4.86 8.41 -3.43
N THR A 183 3.52 8.53 -3.51
CA THR A 183 2.86 9.71 -4.07
C THR A 183 2.63 10.81 -3.02
N ALA A 184 2.78 10.53 -1.73
CA ALA A 184 2.57 11.53 -0.68
C ALA A 184 3.48 12.76 -0.84
N PRO A 185 4.79 12.65 -1.14
CA PRO A 185 5.63 13.82 -1.43
C PRO A 185 5.12 14.61 -2.64
N ILE A 186 4.55 13.93 -3.63
CA ILE A 186 4.03 14.55 -4.86
C ILE A 186 2.78 15.37 -4.54
N TYR A 187 1.82 14.81 -3.79
CA TYR A 187 0.61 15.51 -3.38
C TYR A 187 0.91 16.72 -2.48
N LEU A 188 1.75 16.54 -1.46
CA LEU A 188 2.15 17.66 -0.60
C LEU A 188 2.95 18.73 -1.36
N GLY A 189 3.75 18.34 -2.34
CA GLY A 189 4.42 19.28 -3.24
C GLY A 189 3.43 20.03 -4.12
N GLN A 190 2.41 19.37 -4.65
CA GLN A 190 1.34 19.99 -5.42
C GLN A 190 0.58 21.03 -4.59
N GLU A 191 0.22 20.71 -3.35
CA GLU A 191 -0.41 21.64 -2.41
C GLU A 191 0.44 22.87 -2.13
N LYS A 192 1.78 22.73 -2.14
CA LYS A 192 2.75 23.82 -1.94
C LYS A 192 3.17 24.51 -3.25
N GLY A 193 2.61 24.14 -4.39
CA GLY A 193 2.93 24.73 -5.69
C GLY A 193 4.30 24.37 -6.24
N TYR A 194 4.83 23.18 -5.92
CA TYR A 194 6.16 22.74 -6.40
C TYR A 194 6.18 22.44 -7.90
N ASN A 195 5.03 22.20 -8.53
CA ASN A 195 4.90 21.94 -9.97
C ASN A 195 5.85 20.83 -10.46
N PHE A 196 5.80 19.69 -9.82
CA PHE A 196 6.55 18.51 -10.24
C PHE A 196 6.09 18.01 -11.61
N HIS A 197 7.03 17.46 -12.40
CA HIS A 197 6.70 16.64 -13.55
C HIS A 197 6.92 15.15 -13.18
N VAL A 198 5.85 14.36 -13.22
CA VAL A 198 5.89 12.97 -12.78
C VAL A 198 5.91 12.02 -13.97
N PHE A 199 6.88 11.10 -14.00
CA PHE A 199 6.91 9.97 -14.93
C PHE A 199 6.41 8.74 -14.20
N ALA A 200 5.31 8.16 -14.68
CA ALA A 200 4.73 6.94 -14.11
C ALA A 200 5.01 5.78 -15.07
N ASP A 201 5.79 4.78 -14.62
CA ASP A 201 5.93 3.51 -15.32
C ASP A 201 4.58 2.80 -15.40
N GLU A 202 4.22 2.21 -16.56
CA GLU A 202 2.94 1.48 -16.71
C GLU A 202 2.81 0.29 -15.76
N THR A 203 3.92 -0.32 -15.41
CA THR A 203 4.05 -1.44 -14.46
C THR A 203 3.37 -2.72 -14.96
N SER A 204 3.97 -3.30 -15.98
CA SER A 204 3.55 -4.63 -16.50
C SER A 204 3.79 -5.73 -15.46
N PRO A 205 2.96 -6.82 -15.46
CA PRO A 205 1.85 -7.05 -16.38
C PRO A 205 0.51 -6.46 -15.91
N LEU A 206 0.33 -6.11 -14.62
CA LEU A 206 -0.98 -5.70 -14.06
C LEU A 206 -1.32 -4.22 -14.29
N LEU A 207 -0.41 -3.44 -14.85
CA LEU A 207 -0.58 -2.05 -15.27
C LEU A 207 -1.06 -1.10 -14.14
N GLN A 208 -0.57 -1.31 -12.90
CA GLN A 208 -0.94 -0.46 -11.77
C GLN A 208 -0.50 1.00 -11.96
N GLY A 209 0.66 1.21 -12.58
CA GLY A 209 1.13 2.56 -12.89
C GLY A 209 0.25 3.27 -13.91
N ALA A 210 -0.13 2.57 -14.99
CA ALA A 210 -1.00 3.13 -16.02
C ALA A 210 -2.43 3.34 -15.52
N ARG A 211 -3.00 2.32 -14.87
CA ARG A 211 -4.41 2.31 -14.51
C ARG A 211 -4.73 3.11 -13.25
N LEU A 212 -3.82 3.13 -12.28
CA LEU A 212 -4.07 3.69 -10.97
C LEU A 212 -3.21 4.93 -10.71
N THR A 213 -1.88 4.87 -10.83
CA THR A 213 -1.01 6.00 -10.51
C THR A 213 -1.21 7.17 -11.47
N ALA A 214 -1.19 6.92 -12.79
CA ALA A 214 -1.44 7.98 -13.76
C ALA A 214 -2.85 8.57 -13.61
N PHE A 215 -3.85 7.73 -13.31
CA PHE A 215 -5.21 8.16 -13.07
C PHE A 215 -5.32 9.06 -11.83
N GLU A 216 -4.80 8.63 -10.66
CA GLU A 216 -4.95 9.42 -9.43
C GLU A 216 -4.19 10.74 -9.49
N LEU A 217 -2.95 10.74 -10.00
CA LEU A 217 -2.14 11.95 -10.14
C LEU A 217 -2.76 12.93 -11.15
N HIS A 218 -3.20 12.44 -12.30
CA HIS A 218 -3.87 13.28 -13.31
C HIS A 218 -5.17 13.88 -12.76
N SER A 219 -5.99 13.09 -12.06
CA SER A 219 -7.23 13.59 -11.48
C SER A 219 -7.00 14.63 -10.37
N ALA A 220 -5.86 14.59 -9.72
CA ALA A 220 -5.42 15.58 -8.73
C ALA A 220 -4.75 16.83 -9.34
N GLY A 221 -4.67 16.93 -10.66
CA GLY A 221 -4.07 18.06 -11.37
C GLY A 221 -2.54 18.06 -11.38
N VAL A 222 -1.89 16.94 -11.06
CA VAL A 222 -0.44 16.78 -11.17
C VAL A 222 -0.07 16.58 -12.64
N ASP A 223 1.01 17.24 -13.09
CA ASP A 223 1.58 17.04 -14.42
C ASP A 223 2.24 15.65 -14.48
N VAL A 224 1.58 14.69 -15.13
CA VAL A 224 2.01 13.29 -15.19
C VAL A 224 2.14 12.81 -16.63
N THR A 225 3.26 12.14 -16.91
CA THR A 225 3.52 11.43 -18.17
C THR A 225 3.58 9.93 -17.91
N LEU A 226 2.71 9.18 -18.55
CA LEU A 226 2.76 7.72 -18.55
C LEU A 226 3.86 7.24 -19.52
N ILE A 227 4.69 6.31 -19.07
CA ILE A 227 5.73 5.67 -19.88
C ILE A 227 5.67 4.15 -19.75
N CYS A 228 6.16 3.43 -20.75
CA CYS A 228 6.40 1.99 -20.61
C CYS A 228 7.59 1.74 -19.68
N ASP A 229 7.60 0.61 -18.97
CA ASP A 229 8.64 0.28 -17.98
C ASP A 229 10.08 0.36 -18.54
N ASN A 230 10.25 0.00 -19.82
CA ASN A 230 11.54 0.05 -20.50
C ASN A 230 11.98 1.47 -20.93
N MET A 231 11.17 2.51 -20.67
CA MET A 231 11.49 3.89 -21.03
C MET A 231 12.14 4.68 -19.89
N SER A 232 12.24 4.12 -18.67
CA SER A 232 12.87 4.77 -17.52
C SER A 232 14.29 5.27 -17.84
N ALA A 233 15.10 4.45 -18.53
CA ALA A 233 16.43 4.84 -18.99
C ALA A 233 16.40 6.04 -19.96
N SER A 234 15.40 6.12 -20.84
CA SER A 234 15.27 7.21 -21.81
C SER A 234 15.02 8.56 -21.15
N VAL A 235 14.11 8.61 -20.16
CA VAL A 235 13.79 9.86 -19.45
C VAL A 235 14.92 10.29 -18.52
N MET A 236 15.59 9.34 -17.84
CA MET A 236 16.74 9.62 -16.98
C MET A 236 17.96 10.13 -17.78
N SER A 237 18.24 9.52 -18.95
CA SER A 237 19.36 9.96 -19.80
C SER A 237 19.23 11.39 -20.33
N LYS A 238 18.00 11.92 -20.36
CA LYS A 238 17.73 13.30 -20.76
C LYS A 238 17.81 14.28 -19.59
N GLY A 239 18.07 13.79 -18.37
CA GLY A 239 18.11 14.61 -17.16
C GLY A 239 16.71 15.11 -16.73
N TRP A 240 15.64 14.43 -17.17
CA TRP A 240 14.26 14.83 -16.83
C TRP A 240 13.81 14.32 -15.47
N VAL A 241 14.55 13.40 -14.84
CA VAL A 241 14.24 12.79 -13.55
C VAL A 241 15.32 13.15 -12.55
N GLN A 242 14.94 13.77 -11.44
CA GLN A 242 15.82 14.15 -10.33
C GLN A 242 15.73 13.21 -9.16
N ALA A 243 14.61 12.49 -9.02
CA ALA A 243 14.43 11.50 -7.97
C ALA A 243 13.46 10.38 -8.41
N VAL A 244 13.65 9.21 -7.85
CA VAL A 244 12.70 8.09 -7.94
C VAL A 244 12.06 7.91 -6.57
N PHE A 245 10.73 7.92 -6.49
CA PHE A 245 9.97 7.52 -5.31
C PHE A 245 9.15 6.27 -5.65
N VAL A 246 9.36 5.20 -4.89
CA VAL A 246 8.60 3.95 -5.00
C VAL A 246 8.15 3.48 -3.62
N GLY A 247 7.05 2.75 -3.56
CA GLY A 247 6.63 2.07 -2.34
C GLY A 247 7.46 0.81 -2.06
N CYS A 248 6.99 0.03 -1.10
CA CYS A 248 7.52 -1.30 -0.84
C CYS A 248 6.44 -2.25 -0.32
N ASP A 249 6.68 -3.53 -0.55
CA ASP A 249 5.88 -4.61 0.06
C ASP A 249 6.58 -5.17 1.32
N ARG A 250 7.93 -5.13 1.35
CA ARG A 250 8.73 -5.50 2.53
C ARG A 250 10.13 -4.90 2.47
N VAL A 251 10.64 -4.44 3.61
CA VAL A 251 12.04 -4.03 3.80
C VAL A 251 12.69 -5.00 4.77
N ALA A 252 13.81 -5.61 4.38
CA ALA A 252 14.64 -6.45 5.23
C ALA A 252 15.55 -5.61 6.16
N ALA A 253 16.08 -6.23 7.22
CA ALA A 253 16.92 -5.55 8.21
C ALA A 253 18.18 -4.90 7.65
N ASN A 254 18.71 -5.40 6.54
CA ASN A 254 19.87 -4.82 5.84
C ASN A 254 19.48 -3.69 4.86
N GLY A 255 18.19 -3.39 4.68
CA GLY A 255 17.67 -2.38 3.76
C GLY A 255 17.30 -2.89 2.37
N ASP A 256 17.56 -4.16 2.04
CA ASP A 256 17.06 -4.75 0.81
C ASP A 256 15.54 -4.67 0.79
N THR A 257 14.97 -4.32 -0.36
CA THR A 257 13.55 -4.01 -0.43
C THR A 257 12.85 -4.80 -1.52
N ALA A 258 11.83 -5.59 -1.14
CA ALA A 258 10.91 -6.20 -2.09
C ALA A 258 9.81 -5.22 -2.47
N ASN A 259 9.62 -5.02 -3.76
CA ASN A 259 8.53 -4.23 -4.33
C ASN A 259 8.06 -4.82 -5.66
N LYS A 260 7.06 -4.23 -6.26
CA LYS A 260 6.50 -4.65 -7.55
C LYS A 260 7.61 -4.92 -8.56
N ILE A 261 7.48 -6.05 -9.29
CA ILE A 261 8.42 -6.45 -10.35
C ILE A 261 8.76 -5.26 -11.25
N GLY A 262 10.04 -5.06 -11.54
CA GLY A 262 10.56 -3.93 -12.31
C GLY A 262 11.24 -2.85 -11.45
N THR A 263 10.99 -2.79 -10.14
CA THR A 263 11.60 -1.82 -9.23
C THR A 263 13.12 -1.94 -9.21
N SER A 264 13.66 -3.14 -9.16
CA SER A 264 15.12 -3.38 -9.19
C SER A 264 15.75 -2.91 -10.49
N VAL A 265 15.04 -3.04 -11.62
CA VAL A 265 15.49 -2.53 -12.93
C VAL A 265 15.54 -1.00 -12.91
N VAL A 266 14.47 -0.35 -12.42
CA VAL A 266 14.44 1.12 -12.26
C VAL A 266 15.59 1.61 -11.38
N ALA A 267 15.85 0.93 -10.26
CA ALA A 267 16.94 1.29 -9.34
C ALA A 267 18.33 1.12 -9.98
N ALA A 268 18.56 0.04 -10.71
CA ALA A 268 19.81 -0.18 -11.44
C ALA A 268 20.03 0.89 -12.52
N VAL A 269 19.00 1.25 -13.27
CA VAL A 269 19.03 2.31 -14.27
C VAL A 269 19.29 3.67 -13.60
N ALA A 270 18.60 3.98 -12.50
CA ALA A 270 18.77 5.21 -11.74
C ALA A 270 20.23 5.37 -11.25
N LYS A 271 20.83 4.28 -10.74
CA LYS A 271 22.25 4.25 -10.35
C LYS A 271 23.18 4.65 -11.50
N GLN A 272 22.91 4.14 -12.70
CA GLN A 272 23.71 4.44 -13.91
C GLN A 272 23.68 5.93 -14.27
N TYR A 273 22.53 6.61 -14.05
CA TYR A 273 22.37 8.02 -14.36
C TYR A 273 22.53 8.96 -13.15
N GLY A 274 22.92 8.42 -11.99
CA GLY A 274 23.12 9.21 -10.77
C GLY A 274 21.83 9.78 -10.17
N VAL A 275 20.68 9.17 -10.46
CA VAL A 275 19.37 9.55 -9.92
C VAL A 275 19.14 8.82 -8.59
N PRO A 276 18.88 9.52 -7.48
CA PRO A 276 18.62 8.88 -6.21
C PRO A 276 17.28 8.14 -6.20
N VAL A 277 17.27 6.93 -5.62
CA VAL A 277 16.08 6.11 -5.42
C VAL A 277 15.70 6.12 -3.95
N TYR A 278 14.46 6.50 -3.67
CA TYR A 278 13.89 6.54 -2.33
C TYR A 278 12.74 5.53 -2.21
N ILE A 279 12.83 4.69 -1.19
CA ILE A 279 11.77 3.74 -0.82
C ILE A 279 10.87 4.42 0.21
N CYS A 280 9.59 4.60 -0.10
CA CYS A 280 8.60 5.16 0.81
C CYS A 280 7.88 4.04 1.54
N ALA A 281 8.28 3.79 2.77
CA ALA A 281 7.93 2.60 3.54
C ALA A 281 7.36 2.98 4.91
N PRO A 282 6.08 2.72 5.19
CA PRO A 282 5.60 2.71 6.57
C PRO A 282 6.41 1.74 7.41
N THR A 283 6.68 2.07 8.67
CA THR A 283 7.45 1.16 9.54
C THR A 283 6.77 -0.20 9.75
N SER A 284 5.48 -0.32 9.44
CA SER A 284 4.74 -1.60 9.43
C SER A 284 5.19 -2.57 8.34
N THR A 285 5.88 -2.09 7.29
CA THR A 285 6.44 -2.91 6.21
C THR A 285 7.91 -3.28 6.42
N ILE A 286 8.54 -2.75 7.47
CA ILE A 286 9.91 -3.08 7.85
C ILE A 286 9.91 -4.35 8.70
N ASP A 287 10.55 -5.40 8.20
CA ASP A 287 10.66 -6.70 8.86
C ASP A 287 12.09 -6.92 9.35
N MET A 288 12.34 -6.57 10.61
CA MET A 288 13.65 -6.73 11.24
C MET A 288 14.04 -8.20 11.50
N ALA A 289 13.09 -9.14 11.36
CA ALA A 289 13.36 -10.58 11.47
C ALA A 289 13.89 -11.18 10.16
N THR A 290 13.57 -10.57 9.02
CA THR A 290 14.12 -10.90 7.70
C THR A 290 15.48 -10.23 7.56
N VAL A 291 16.56 -11.02 7.54
CA VAL A 291 17.95 -10.50 7.60
C VAL A 291 18.33 -9.80 6.30
N THR A 292 18.06 -10.45 5.17
CA THR A 292 18.41 -9.95 3.81
C THR A 292 17.26 -10.15 2.83
N GLY A 293 17.35 -9.49 1.69
CA GLY A 293 16.37 -9.65 0.61
C GLY A 293 16.28 -11.08 0.04
N ALA A 294 17.34 -11.89 0.19
CA ALA A 294 17.33 -13.28 -0.23
C ALA A 294 16.38 -14.17 0.59
N ASP A 295 16.04 -13.72 1.79
CA ASP A 295 15.14 -14.42 2.70
C ASP A 295 13.65 -14.09 2.42
N ILE A 296 13.38 -13.15 1.50
CA ILE A 296 12.02 -12.75 1.14
C ILE A 296 11.43 -13.74 0.13
N CYS A 297 10.32 -14.37 0.50
CA CYS A 297 9.58 -15.24 -0.41
C CYS A 297 8.83 -14.42 -1.47
N ILE A 298 9.12 -14.66 -2.75
CA ILE A 298 8.51 -13.96 -3.88
C ILE A 298 7.35 -14.76 -4.45
N GLU A 299 6.15 -14.17 -4.44
CA GLU A 299 4.93 -14.75 -4.99
C GLU A 299 5.06 -14.93 -6.51
N GLN A 300 4.73 -16.12 -7.00
CA GLN A 300 4.59 -16.41 -8.43
C GLN A 300 3.13 -16.24 -8.85
N ARG A 301 2.90 -15.53 -9.95
CA ARG A 301 1.58 -15.19 -10.46
C ARG A 301 1.23 -16.03 -11.70
N LYS A 302 -0.06 -16.01 -12.07
CA LYS A 302 -0.57 -16.75 -13.23
C LYS A 302 0.03 -16.22 -14.53
N ALA A 303 0.29 -17.14 -15.46
CA ALA A 303 0.83 -16.83 -16.79
C ALA A 303 -0.11 -15.94 -17.62
N GLU A 304 -1.42 -16.10 -17.42
CA GLU A 304 -2.48 -15.40 -18.13
C GLU A 304 -2.43 -13.88 -17.88
N GLU A 305 -1.90 -13.43 -16.74
CA GLU A 305 -1.69 -12.01 -16.48
C GLU A 305 -0.73 -11.37 -17.50
N VAL A 306 0.24 -12.14 -17.99
CA VAL A 306 1.20 -11.68 -19.01
C VAL A 306 0.64 -11.88 -20.42
N THR A 307 -0.02 -13.01 -20.68
CA THR A 307 -0.31 -13.44 -22.05
C THR A 307 -1.70 -13.07 -22.56
N GLU A 308 -2.64 -12.74 -21.66
CA GLU A 308 -4.06 -12.60 -22.03
C GLU A 308 -4.75 -11.38 -21.43
N MET A 309 -4.44 -11.04 -20.16
CA MET A 309 -5.27 -10.16 -19.32
C MET A 309 -5.70 -8.84 -19.99
N TRP A 310 -4.83 -8.20 -20.77
CA TRP A 310 -5.10 -6.91 -21.41
C TRP A 310 -5.26 -6.99 -22.92
N TYR A 311 -5.28 -8.18 -23.49
CA TYR A 311 -5.37 -8.43 -24.93
C TYR A 311 -6.71 -9.08 -25.29
N LYS A 312 -7.24 -8.73 -26.46
CA LYS A 312 -8.46 -9.38 -27.00
C LYS A 312 -8.25 -10.85 -27.32
N GLU A 313 -7.02 -11.18 -27.70
CA GLU A 313 -6.57 -12.52 -28.04
C GLU A 313 -5.24 -12.76 -27.33
N ARG A 314 -4.94 -14.01 -27.05
CA ARG A 314 -3.66 -14.39 -26.47
C ARG A 314 -2.50 -13.85 -27.31
N MET A 315 -1.59 -13.11 -26.69
CA MET A 315 -0.48 -12.45 -27.41
C MET A 315 0.76 -13.32 -27.55
N ALA A 316 0.85 -14.44 -26.83
CA ALA A 316 1.99 -15.36 -26.87
C ALA A 316 1.56 -16.75 -27.39
N PRO A 317 2.43 -17.51 -28.09
CA PRO A 317 2.11 -18.85 -28.55
C PRO A 317 1.70 -19.80 -27.41
N GLU A 318 0.79 -20.71 -27.68
CA GLU A 318 0.47 -21.80 -26.75
C GLU A 318 1.71 -22.62 -26.39
N GLY A 319 1.81 -23.05 -25.11
CA GLY A 319 2.93 -23.86 -24.63
C GLY A 319 4.22 -23.06 -24.30
N VAL A 320 4.28 -21.78 -24.61
CA VAL A 320 5.40 -20.93 -24.15
C VAL A 320 5.41 -20.86 -22.62
N LYS A 321 6.58 -21.10 -22.02
CA LYS A 321 6.76 -20.93 -20.57
C LYS A 321 6.75 -19.46 -20.20
N VAL A 322 6.03 -19.10 -19.16
CA VAL A 322 5.95 -17.72 -18.63
C VAL A 322 6.55 -17.69 -17.24
N TYR A 323 7.41 -16.71 -16.99
CA TYR A 323 7.93 -16.38 -15.67
C TYR A 323 7.27 -15.07 -15.24
N ASN A 324 6.47 -15.11 -14.17
CA ASN A 324 5.67 -13.98 -13.71
C ASN A 324 5.74 -13.82 -12.19
N PRO A 325 6.89 -13.39 -11.63
CA PRO A 325 6.96 -13.04 -10.23
C PRO A 325 6.22 -11.72 -9.97
N ALA A 326 5.53 -11.64 -8.82
CA ALA A 326 4.81 -10.43 -8.44
C ALA A 326 5.76 -9.27 -8.07
N PHE A 327 6.93 -9.60 -7.50
CA PHE A 327 7.88 -8.67 -6.91
C PHE A 327 9.29 -9.00 -7.35
N ASP A 328 10.19 -8.02 -7.22
CA ASP A 328 11.63 -8.22 -7.23
C ASP A 328 12.27 -7.61 -5.97
N VAL A 329 13.51 -7.98 -5.70
CA VAL A 329 14.29 -7.43 -4.60
C VAL A 329 15.29 -6.42 -5.14
N THR A 330 15.21 -5.20 -4.63
CA THR A 330 16.18 -4.14 -4.86
C THR A 330 17.25 -4.21 -3.78
N ASP A 331 18.51 -4.35 -4.19
CA ASP A 331 19.67 -4.30 -3.30
C ASP A 331 19.76 -2.92 -2.63
N HIS A 332 20.05 -2.91 -1.34
CA HIS A 332 20.17 -1.69 -0.55
C HIS A 332 21.27 -0.74 -1.06
N GLU A 333 22.29 -1.23 -1.77
CA GLU A 333 23.33 -0.38 -2.40
C GLU A 333 22.79 0.51 -3.54
N LEU A 334 21.59 0.18 -4.07
CA LEU A 334 20.89 0.97 -5.08
C LEU A 334 19.95 2.00 -4.47
N ILE A 335 19.74 1.97 -3.16
CA ILE A 335 18.75 2.78 -2.44
C ILE A 335 19.47 3.96 -1.77
N ALA A 336 19.02 5.17 -2.07
CA ALA A 336 19.59 6.41 -1.50
C ALA A 336 18.99 6.74 -0.11
N GLY A 337 17.82 6.22 0.20
CA GLY A 337 17.16 6.38 1.49
C GLY A 337 15.82 5.64 1.57
N ILE A 338 15.45 5.24 2.79
CA ILE A 338 14.15 4.66 3.10
C ILE A 338 13.39 5.70 3.93
N VAL A 339 12.33 6.25 3.34
CA VAL A 339 11.50 7.31 3.92
C VAL A 339 10.39 6.68 4.72
N THR A 340 10.36 6.98 6.00
CA THR A 340 9.35 6.46 6.95
C THR A 340 8.62 7.63 7.63
N GLU A 341 7.58 7.33 8.39
CA GLU A 341 6.88 8.31 9.22
C GLU A 341 7.72 8.83 10.41
N TYR A 342 8.88 8.24 10.66
CA TYR A 342 9.84 8.66 11.71
C TYR A 342 11.11 9.31 11.16
N GLY A 343 11.19 9.52 9.86
CA GLY A 343 12.33 10.13 9.19
C GLY A 343 12.89 9.28 8.06
N VAL A 344 14.06 9.68 7.55
CA VAL A 344 14.72 9.00 6.42
C VAL A 344 15.90 8.18 6.94
N ALA A 345 15.79 6.85 6.82
CA ALA A 345 16.91 5.95 7.05
C ALA A 345 17.89 6.02 5.85
N ARG A 346 19.20 6.02 6.14
CA ARG A 346 20.27 6.03 5.15
C ARG A 346 21.30 4.95 5.47
N ALA A 347 22.07 4.55 4.50
CA ALA A 347 23.14 3.56 4.70
C ALA A 347 24.15 4.03 5.79
N PRO A 348 24.61 3.13 6.66
CA PRO A 348 24.32 1.70 6.70
C PRO A 348 22.92 1.43 7.28
N TYR A 349 22.10 0.69 6.54
CA TYR A 349 20.67 0.51 6.87
C TYR A 349 20.42 -0.35 8.11
N THR A 350 21.31 -1.30 8.42
CA THR A 350 21.23 -2.13 9.62
C THR A 350 21.20 -1.30 10.91
N GLU A 351 21.87 -0.14 10.90
CA GLU A 351 21.90 0.80 12.04
C GLU A 351 20.72 1.76 11.97
N SER A 352 20.55 2.43 10.82
CA SER A 352 19.55 3.48 10.68
C SER A 352 18.11 2.96 10.74
N LEU A 353 17.82 1.76 10.25
CA LEU A 353 16.50 1.13 10.41
C LEU A 353 16.22 0.76 11.88
N LYS A 354 17.25 0.28 12.59
CA LYS A 354 17.10 0.01 14.03
C LYS A 354 16.76 1.30 14.80
N GLU A 355 17.45 2.40 14.51
CA GLU A 355 17.13 3.70 15.11
C GLU A 355 15.70 4.16 14.80
N ILE A 356 15.21 3.96 13.59
CA ILE A 356 13.82 4.25 13.20
C ILE A 356 12.85 3.43 14.04
N MET A 357 13.11 2.12 14.21
CA MET A 357 12.24 1.26 15.01
C MET A 357 12.29 1.60 16.51
N GLU A 358 13.43 2.05 17.02
CA GLU A 358 13.55 2.55 18.40
C GLU A 358 12.73 3.85 18.60
N ARG A 359 12.76 4.78 17.63
CA ARG A 359 11.92 6.01 17.66
C ARG A 359 10.43 5.66 17.64
N LYS A 360 10.04 4.64 16.85
CA LYS A 360 8.66 4.12 16.86
C LYS A 360 8.27 3.63 18.26
N ALA A 361 9.10 2.80 18.87
CA ALA A 361 8.84 2.22 20.20
C ALA A 361 8.74 3.27 21.33
N GLN A 362 9.39 4.45 21.16
CA GLN A 362 9.34 5.55 22.14
C GLN A 362 8.09 6.42 22.03
N ARG A 363 7.36 6.35 20.92
CA ARG A 363 6.18 7.19 20.64
C ARG A 363 4.86 6.42 20.66
N GLY A 364 4.89 5.10 20.65
CA GLY A 364 3.74 4.19 20.84
C GLY A 364 3.71 3.71 22.28
#